data_5b74abce408233db5f24714623de4f1a
#
_entry.id   5b74abce408233db5f24714623de4f1a
#
_cell.length_a   1.000
_cell.length_b   1.000
_cell.length_c   1.000
_cell.angle_alpha   90.00
_cell.angle_beta   90.00
_cell.angle_gamma   90.00
#
_symmetry.space_group_name_H-M   'P 1'
#
loop_
_entity.id
_entity.type
_entity.pdbx_description
1 polymer ?
#
loop_
_entity_poly.entity_id
_entity_poly.type
_entity_poly.pdbx_seq_one_letter_code
_entity_poly.pdbx_strand_id
1 'polypeptide(L)'
;MLSYQLLNYQFHQTKQQINSHTLVFIHGLFGDMNNLGVIARAFSDKYNILRVDLRNHGQSFHSETMNYDVMADDVWQLIDYLQLDKVILIGHSMGGKTAMKMTALQPLRVEKLVVIDIAPVANSSTGHNDVFRGLFAVKKAQPKTRQQAKPILETEIATPNVVQFMLKSFDATSPEYFRFNLTALFEHYAELMDWQEVFVNTPTLFIKGGLSSYIKPEYTETILKQFPNATSFTINGSGHWVHAEKPDFVIRAIDRFLNKN
;
A
#
# COMPACT_ATOMS: atom_id res chain seq x y z
N MET A 1 0.03 1.28 18.59
CA MET A 1 0.89 0.44 17.71
C MET A 1 0.07 -0.06 16.55
N LEU A 2 0.63 -0.16 15.35
CA LEU A 2 -0.06 -0.71 14.19
C LEU A 2 -0.41 -2.19 14.39
N SER A 3 -1.53 -2.63 13.79
CA SER A 3 -1.84 -4.05 13.62
C SER A 3 -0.93 -4.63 12.53
N TYR A 4 -0.37 -5.81 12.75
CA TYR A 4 0.59 -6.43 11.84
C TYR A 4 0.53 -7.95 11.87
N GLN A 5 1.08 -8.56 10.83
CA GLN A 5 1.38 -9.98 10.77
C GLN A 5 2.84 -10.20 10.39
N LEU A 6 3.57 -10.93 11.22
CA LEU A 6 4.95 -11.32 10.99
C LEU A 6 5.01 -12.83 10.72
N LEU A 7 5.53 -13.23 9.56
CA LEU A 7 5.73 -14.61 9.16
C LEU A 7 7.22 -14.92 9.12
N ASN A 8 7.60 -16.15 9.54
CA ASN A 8 8.97 -16.67 9.51
C ASN A 8 9.99 -16.02 10.47
N TYR A 9 9.57 -15.13 11.37
CA TYR A 9 10.47 -14.50 12.35
C TYR A 9 11.18 -15.51 13.27
N GLN A 10 10.60 -16.70 13.51
CA GLN A 10 11.18 -17.72 14.39
C GLN A 10 12.44 -18.39 13.82
N PHE A 11 12.73 -18.27 12.51
CA PHE A 11 13.93 -18.86 11.91
C PHE A 11 15.25 -18.16 12.30
N HIS A 12 15.19 -16.97 12.91
CA HIS A 12 16.39 -16.30 13.42
C HIS A 12 17.01 -16.98 14.66
N GLN A 13 16.27 -17.84 15.36
CA GLN A 13 16.80 -18.55 16.53
C GLN A 13 17.49 -19.89 16.19
N THR A 14 17.29 -20.41 14.99
CA THR A 14 17.97 -21.62 14.51
C THR A 14 18.95 -21.24 13.40
N LYS A 15 20.24 -21.55 13.59
CA LYS A 15 21.43 -21.19 12.81
C LYS A 15 21.45 -21.59 11.31
N GLN A 16 20.34 -21.61 10.60
CA GLN A 16 20.32 -21.73 9.15
C GLN A 16 19.99 -20.37 8.54
N GLN A 17 20.99 -19.76 7.90
CA GLN A 17 20.93 -18.51 7.15
C GLN A 17 19.95 -18.61 5.98
N ILE A 18 18.67 -18.41 6.26
CA ILE A 18 17.78 -17.81 5.26
C ILE A 18 18.06 -16.30 5.37
N ASN A 19 18.18 -15.61 4.23
CA ASN A 19 18.47 -14.18 4.17
C ASN A 19 17.79 -13.43 5.32
N SER A 20 18.58 -12.74 6.14
CA SER A 20 18.10 -12.02 7.33
C SER A 20 17.19 -10.83 7.01
N HIS A 21 16.87 -10.63 5.72
CA HIS A 21 16.10 -9.48 5.25
C HIS A 21 14.60 -9.68 5.48
N THR A 22 13.95 -8.62 5.95
CA THR A 22 12.50 -8.58 6.11
C THR A 22 11.87 -7.76 4.98
N LEU A 23 10.91 -8.37 4.26
CA LEU A 23 10.05 -7.67 3.32
C LEU A 23 8.86 -7.08 4.07
N VAL A 24 8.71 -5.76 4.02
CA VAL A 24 7.59 -5.02 4.64
C VAL A 24 6.58 -4.66 3.57
N PHE A 25 5.36 -5.17 3.68
CA PHE A 25 4.27 -4.95 2.74
C PHE A 25 3.28 -3.91 3.27
N ILE A 26 3.05 -2.86 2.48
CA ILE A 26 2.24 -1.69 2.83
C ILE A 26 1.13 -1.52 1.80
N HIS A 27 -0.13 -1.64 2.25
CA HIS A 27 -1.32 -1.58 1.39
C HIS A 27 -1.69 -0.16 0.94
N GLY A 28 -2.60 -0.06 -0.05
CA GLY A 28 -3.16 1.20 -0.54
C GLY A 28 -4.38 1.68 0.24
N LEU A 29 -4.89 2.84 -0.16
CA LEU A 29 -6.09 3.48 0.41
C LEU A 29 -7.30 2.52 0.42
N PHE A 30 -8.10 2.54 1.47
CA PHE A 30 -9.25 1.66 1.75
C PHE A 30 -8.90 0.16 1.91
N GLY A 31 -7.62 -0.19 1.86
CA GLY A 31 -7.15 -1.55 1.96
C GLY A 31 -6.86 -2.02 3.39
N ASP A 32 -6.29 -3.21 3.46
CA ASP A 32 -5.73 -3.81 4.67
C ASP A 32 -4.50 -4.68 4.32
N MET A 33 -3.81 -5.21 5.34
CA MET A 33 -2.61 -6.04 5.19
C MET A 33 -2.81 -7.28 4.31
N ASN A 34 -4.05 -7.70 4.05
CA ASN A 34 -4.33 -8.88 3.23
C ASN A 34 -4.31 -8.57 1.73
N ASN A 35 -4.39 -7.29 1.32
CA ASN A 35 -4.43 -6.92 -0.10
C ASN A 35 -3.17 -7.38 -0.85
N LEU A 36 -2.00 -7.31 -0.23
CA LEU A 36 -0.74 -7.81 -0.79
C LEU A 36 -0.39 -9.24 -0.34
N GLY A 37 -1.34 -9.94 0.30
CA GLY A 37 -1.09 -11.25 0.91
C GLY A 37 -0.66 -12.35 -0.07
N VAL A 38 -1.15 -12.34 -1.31
CA VAL A 38 -0.73 -13.30 -2.35
C VAL A 38 0.74 -13.08 -2.70
N ILE A 39 1.13 -11.82 -2.92
CA ILE A 39 2.51 -11.46 -3.23
C ILE A 39 3.42 -11.80 -2.04
N ALA A 40 3.04 -11.42 -0.84
CA ALA A 40 3.81 -11.66 0.38
C ALA A 40 4.11 -13.16 0.60
N ARG A 41 3.09 -14.02 0.46
CA ARG A 41 3.26 -15.48 0.60
C ARG A 41 4.25 -16.09 -0.40
N ALA A 42 4.35 -15.55 -1.60
CA ALA A 42 5.29 -16.05 -2.61
C ALA A 42 6.76 -15.90 -2.20
N PHE A 43 7.07 -15.05 -1.23
CA PHE A 43 8.42 -14.82 -0.73
C PHE A 43 8.67 -15.41 0.66
N SER A 44 7.67 -16.02 1.29
CA SER A 44 7.76 -16.47 2.69
C SER A 44 8.80 -17.58 2.92
N ASP A 45 9.16 -18.34 1.88
CA ASP A 45 10.18 -19.40 2.00
C ASP A 45 11.63 -18.85 2.01
N LYS A 46 11.82 -17.59 1.57
CA LYS A 46 13.16 -16.98 1.39
C LYS A 46 13.39 -15.77 2.29
N TYR A 47 12.35 -15.12 2.79
CA TYR A 47 12.40 -13.85 3.51
C TYR A 47 11.48 -13.87 4.74
N ASN A 48 11.83 -13.07 5.73
CA ASN A 48 10.85 -12.69 6.75
C ASN A 48 9.82 -11.76 6.12
N ILE A 49 8.56 -11.92 6.48
CA ILE A 49 7.45 -11.15 5.91
C ILE A 49 6.76 -10.37 7.01
N LEU A 50 6.78 -9.05 6.91
CA LEU A 50 5.98 -8.16 7.74
C LEU A 50 4.88 -7.52 6.89
N ARG A 51 3.63 -7.73 7.25
CA ARG A 51 2.47 -7.05 6.66
C ARG A 51 1.82 -6.18 7.71
N VAL A 52 1.47 -4.96 7.36
CA VAL A 52 0.93 -3.96 8.29
C VAL A 52 -0.42 -3.44 7.83
N ASP A 53 -1.32 -3.17 8.77
CA ASP A 53 -2.42 -2.25 8.55
C ASP A 53 -1.93 -0.84 8.92
N LEU A 54 -2.02 0.11 8.00
CA LEU A 54 -1.71 1.51 8.30
C LEU A 54 -2.75 2.10 9.27
N ARG A 55 -2.40 3.20 9.96
CA ARG A 55 -3.39 3.95 10.75
C ARG A 55 -4.66 4.20 9.97
N ASN A 56 -5.79 4.25 10.62
CA ASN A 56 -7.11 4.41 10.03
C ASN A 56 -7.57 3.28 9.10
N HIS A 57 -6.86 2.14 9.06
CA HIS A 57 -7.19 0.99 8.21
C HIS A 57 -7.13 -0.33 8.98
N GLY A 58 -7.88 -1.31 8.49
CA GLY A 58 -7.87 -2.68 8.97
C GLY A 58 -8.20 -2.80 10.46
N GLN A 59 -7.27 -3.34 11.22
CA GLN A 59 -7.37 -3.48 12.68
C GLN A 59 -6.43 -2.51 13.42
N SER A 60 -5.77 -1.59 12.72
CA SER A 60 -4.94 -0.58 13.33
C SER A 60 -5.77 0.51 14.01
N PHE A 61 -5.12 1.27 14.88
CA PHE A 61 -5.77 2.36 15.59
C PHE A 61 -6.31 3.44 14.64
N HIS A 62 -7.39 4.08 15.05
CA HIS A 62 -7.94 5.25 14.39
C HIS A 62 -7.31 6.53 14.98
N SER A 63 -7.08 7.52 14.12
CA SER A 63 -6.48 8.80 14.45
C SER A 63 -7.11 9.91 13.64
N GLU A 64 -7.21 11.10 14.22
CA GLU A 64 -7.65 12.31 13.52
C GLU A 64 -6.57 12.86 12.56
N THR A 65 -5.31 12.41 12.67
CA THR A 65 -4.21 12.86 11.83
C THR A 65 -3.84 11.78 10.82
N MET A 66 -3.71 12.14 9.54
CA MET A 66 -3.29 11.23 8.49
C MET A 66 -2.56 11.94 7.35
N ASN A 67 -1.27 11.69 7.23
CA ASN A 67 -0.41 12.13 6.13
C ASN A 67 0.76 11.14 5.98
N TYR A 68 1.62 11.34 5.00
CA TYR A 68 2.73 10.42 4.73
C TYR A 68 3.81 10.43 5.80
N ASP A 69 4.02 11.55 6.50
CA ASP A 69 5.01 11.64 7.58
C ASP A 69 4.61 10.77 8.76
N VAL A 70 3.37 10.94 9.25
CA VAL A 70 2.89 10.13 10.40
C VAL A 70 2.70 8.66 10.07
N MET A 71 2.32 8.32 8.82
CA MET A 71 2.24 6.91 8.39
C MET A 71 3.63 6.27 8.32
N ALA A 72 4.62 6.98 7.81
CA ALA A 72 6.01 6.52 7.78
C ALA A 72 6.58 6.32 9.17
N ASP A 73 6.31 7.26 10.09
CA ASP A 73 6.75 7.18 11.49
C ASP A 73 6.13 5.98 12.22
N ASP A 74 4.82 5.75 12.05
CA ASP A 74 4.15 4.57 12.63
C ASP A 74 4.81 3.25 12.22
N VAL A 75 5.14 3.11 10.93
CA VAL A 75 5.76 1.87 10.43
C VAL A 75 7.18 1.76 10.94
N TRP A 76 7.95 2.87 11.02
CA TRP A 76 9.28 2.86 11.62
C TRP A 76 9.25 2.51 13.10
N GLN A 77 8.31 3.04 13.88
CA GLN A 77 8.12 2.66 15.29
C GLN A 77 7.84 1.17 15.45
N LEU A 78 7.04 0.57 14.55
CA LEU A 78 6.80 -0.88 14.56
C LEU A 78 8.08 -1.66 14.21
N ILE A 79 8.84 -1.24 13.22
CA ILE A 79 10.12 -1.85 12.81
C ILE A 79 11.12 -1.81 13.98
N ASP A 80 11.18 -0.69 14.71
CA ASP A 80 12.03 -0.53 15.89
C ASP A 80 11.57 -1.42 17.05
N TYR A 81 10.26 -1.49 17.31
CA TYR A 81 9.69 -2.39 18.30
C TYR A 81 10.02 -3.86 18.02
N LEU A 82 10.01 -4.26 16.74
CA LEU A 82 10.37 -5.60 16.28
C LEU A 82 11.89 -5.81 16.19
N GLN A 83 12.70 -4.80 16.50
CA GLN A 83 14.17 -4.83 16.45
C GLN A 83 14.72 -5.24 15.07
N LEU A 84 14.06 -4.81 14.00
CA LEU A 84 14.51 -5.04 12.63
C LEU A 84 15.49 -3.93 12.24
N ASP A 85 16.72 -4.29 11.90
CA ASP A 85 17.77 -3.33 11.54
C ASP A 85 17.55 -2.76 10.14
N LYS A 86 17.52 -3.63 9.12
CA LYS A 86 17.32 -3.27 7.73
C LYS A 86 16.12 -4.00 7.13
N VAL A 87 15.43 -3.32 6.22
CA VAL A 87 14.22 -3.82 5.58
C VAL A 87 14.22 -3.56 4.07
N ILE A 88 13.40 -4.31 3.36
CA ILE A 88 13.01 -4.05 1.98
C ILE A 88 11.54 -3.64 2.01
N LEU A 89 11.22 -2.47 1.46
CA LEU A 89 9.88 -1.92 1.47
C LEU A 89 9.14 -2.25 0.16
N ILE A 90 7.90 -2.70 0.27
CA ILE A 90 7.02 -3.01 -0.87
C ILE A 90 5.67 -2.36 -0.61
N GLY A 91 5.36 -1.29 -1.33
CA GLY A 91 4.15 -0.52 -1.13
C GLY A 91 3.30 -0.38 -2.39
N HIS A 92 1.97 -0.48 -2.25
CA HIS A 92 1.01 -0.25 -3.33
C HIS A 92 0.30 1.08 -3.13
N SER A 93 0.23 1.91 -4.19
CA SER A 93 -0.54 3.16 -4.20
C SER A 93 -0.16 4.07 -3.02
N MET A 94 -1.09 4.46 -2.13
CA MET A 94 -0.81 5.18 -0.88
C MET A 94 0.33 4.53 -0.07
N GLY A 95 0.33 3.20 0.06
CA GLY A 95 1.42 2.47 0.71
C GLY A 95 2.76 2.60 -0.03
N GLY A 96 2.74 2.79 -1.36
CA GLY A 96 3.92 3.11 -2.15
C GLY A 96 4.49 4.49 -1.81
N LYS A 97 3.64 5.51 -1.69
CA LYS A 97 4.07 6.85 -1.23
C LYS A 97 4.57 6.80 0.23
N THR A 98 3.89 6.05 1.11
CA THR A 98 4.37 5.82 2.48
C THR A 98 5.76 5.18 2.48
N ALA A 99 6.00 4.15 1.67
CA ALA A 99 7.30 3.49 1.55
C ALA A 99 8.39 4.43 0.98
N MET A 100 8.05 5.27 0.00
CA MET A 100 8.95 6.30 -0.53
C MET A 100 9.35 7.31 0.58
N LYS A 101 8.38 7.78 1.38
CA LYS A 101 8.63 8.68 2.51
C LYS A 101 9.48 8.01 3.59
N MET A 102 9.18 6.78 3.95
CA MET A 102 9.98 5.97 4.89
C MET A 102 11.45 5.89 4.44
N THR A 103 11.67 5.62 3.15
CA THR A 103 13.01 5.51 2.58
C THR A 103 13.75 6.85 2.62
N ALA A 104 13.07 7.96 2.35
CA ALA A 104 13.66 9.29 2.45
C ALA A 104 14.05 9.66 3.88
N LEU A 105 13.27 9.27 4.89
CA LEU A 105 13.54 9.53 6.29
C LEU A 105 14.70 8.69 6.85
N GLN A 106 14.81 7.42 6.48
CA GLN A 106 15.85 6.50 6.98
C GLN A 106 16.51 5.68 5.85
N PRO A 107 17.23 6.34 4.91
CA PRO A 107 17.71 5.68 3.69
C PRO A 107 18.73 4.54 3.96
N LEU A 108 19.48 4.60 5.05
CA LEU A 108 20.48 3.58 5.42
C LEU A 108 19.83 2.28 5.94
N ARG A 109 18.56 2.33 6.32
CA ARG A 109 17.80 1.18 6.81
C ARG A 109 16.94 0.52 5.72
N VAL A 110 16.87 1.10 4.54
CA VAL A 110 16.12 0.54 3.41
C VAL A 110 17.07 0.05 2.34
N GLU A 111 17.16 -1.26 2.17
CA GLU A 111 18.08 -1.87 1.21
C GLU A 111 17.57 -1.76 -0.24
N LYS A 112 16.28 -1.99 -0.43
CA LYS A 112 15.58 -1.89 -1.72
C LYS A 112 14.16 -1.38 -1.48
N LEU A 113 13.64 -0.65 -2.47
CA LEU A 113 12.27 -0.14 -2.47
C LEU A 113 11.52 -0.67 -3.69
N VAL A 114 10.32 -1.20 -3.48
CA VAL A 114 9.38 -1.56 -4.56
C VAL A 114 8.11 -0.73 -4.42
N VAL A 115 7.80 0.01 -5.45
CA VAL A 115 6.62 0.87 -5.54
C VAL A 115 5.66 0.30 -6.59
N ILE A 116 4.47 -0.09 -6.16
CA ILE A 116 3.46 -0.69 -7.04
C ILE A 116 2.42 0.37 -7.40
N ASP A 117 2.44 0.78 -8.64
CA ASP A 117 1.47 1.59 -9.38
C ASP A 117 1.12 2.95 -8.76
N ILE A 118 2.13 3.71 -8.39
CA ILE A 118 2.05 5.13 -8.00
C ILE A 118 3.35 5.87 -8.35
N ALA A 119 3.25 7.11 -8.81
CA ALA A 119 4.40 7.99 -9.01
C ALA A 119 4.59 8.95 -7.81
N PRO A 120 5.82 9.46 -7.59
CA PRO A 120 6.13 10.47 -6.57
C PRO A 120 5.72 11.88 -7.03
N VAL A 121 4.42 12.06 -7.25
CA VAL A 121 3.80 13.32 -7.69
C VAL A 121 2.46 13.53 -6.98
N ALA A 122 1.99 14.77 -6.92
CA ALA A 122 0.63 15.06 -6.50
C ALA A 122 -0.39 14.46 -7.48
N ASN A 123 -1.50 13.96 -6.97
CA ASN A 123 -2.62 13.43 -7.76
C ASN A 123 -3.84 14.35 -7.62
N SER A 124 -4.85 14.17 -8.48
CA SER A 124 -6.10 14.91 -8.37
C SER A 124 -6.82 14.58 -7.05
N SER A 125 -7.18 15.60 -6.29
CA SER A 125 -7.98 15.47 -5.06
C SER A 125 -9.45 15.10 -5.32
N THR A 126 -9.87 14.92 -6.55
CA THR A 126 -11.25 14.55 -6.92
C THR A 126 -11.38 13.12 -7.43
N GLY A 127 -10.28 12.40 -7.56
CA GLY A 127 -10.24 11.08 -8.22
C GLY A 127 -11.06 9.97 -7.55
N HIS A 128 -11.46 10.16 -6.27
CA HIS A 128 -12.28 9.18 -5.52
C HIS A 128 -13.58 9.79 -4.98
N ASN A 129 -14.07 10.89 -5.56
CA ASN A 129 -15.30 11.56 -5.08
C ASN A 129 -16.53 10.64 -5.15
N ASP A 130 -16.68 9.86 -6.21
CA ASP A 130 -17.74 8.86 -6.36
C ASP A 130 -17.61 7.75 -5.32
N VAL A 131 -16.39 7.30 -5.02
CA VAL A 131 -16.13 6.31 -3.98
C VAL A 131 -16.56 6.84 -2.62
N PHE A 132 -16.13 8.05 -2.24
CA PHE A 132 -16.53 8.65 -0.96
C PHE A 132 -18.04 8.85 -0.85
N ARG A 133 -18.71 9.32 -1.93
CA ARG A 133 -20.18 9.41 -1.93
C ARG A 133 -20.84 8.07 -1.66
N GLY A 134 -20.39 7.01 -2.33
CA GLY A 134 -20.88 5.65 -2.11
C GLY A 134 -20.66 5.14 -0.69
N LEU A 135 -19.46 5.37 -0.14
CA LEU A 135 -19.12 4.97 1.23
C LEU A 135 -19.98 5.71 2.28
N PHE A 136 -20.16 7.03 2.15
CA PHE A 136 -21.04 7.80 3.03
C PHE A 136 -22.52 7.42 2.85
N ALA A 137 -22.96 7.08 1.65
CA ALA A 137 -24.33 6.57 1.42
C ALA A 137 -24.55 5.24 2.16
N VAL A 138 -23.58 4.33 2.16
CA VAL A 138 -23.63 3.09 2.97
C VAL A 138 -23.68 3.42 4.46
N LYS A 139 -22.81 4.31 4.96
CA LYS A 139 -22.80 4.72 6.37
C LYS A 139 -24.14 5.31 6.79
N LYS A 140 -24.77 6.11 5.94
CA LYS A 140 -26.10 6.70 6.18
C LYS A 140 -27.24 5.67 6.16
N ALA A 141 -27.19 4.72 5.23
CA ALA A 141 -28.24 3.70 5.06
C ALA A 141 -28.15 2.55 6.07
N GLN A 142 -27.00 2.37 6.74
CA GLN A 142 -26.79 1.38 7.80
C GLN A 142 -27.17 -0.07 7.41
N PRO A 143 -26.72 -0.60 6.27
CA PRO A 143 -27.06 -1.97 5.85
C PRO A 143 -26.46 -3.00 6.82
N LYS A 144 -27.16 -4.14 6.98
CA LYS A 144 -26.72 -5.20 7.89
C LYS A 144 -25.79 -6.21 7.22
N THR A 145 -25.74 -6.23 5.90
CA THR A 145 -24.97 -7.21 5.13
C THR A 145 -24.30 -6.57 3.91
N ARG A 146 -23.25 -7.21 3.41
CA ARG A 146 -22.59 -6.83 2.13
C ARG A 146 -23.57 -6.83 0.96
N GLN A 147 -24.53 -7.78 0.96
CA GLN A 147 -25.55 -7.85 -0.09
C GLN A 147 -26.45 -6.63 -0.12
N GLN A 148 -26.78 -6.06 1.06
CA GLN A 148 -27.57 -4.82 1.15
C GLN A 148 -26.70 -3.58 0.85
N ALA A 149 -25.42 -3.58 1.21
CA ALA A 149 -24.50 -2.47 0.92
C ALA A 149 -24.17 -2.36 -0.58
N LYS A 150 -24.12 -3.48 -1.31
CA LYS A 150 -23.72 -3.52 -2.71
C LYS A 150 -24.50 -2.56 -3.61
N PRO A 151 -25.85 -2.62 -3.70
CA PRO A 151 -26.62 -1.73 -4.58
C PRO A 151 -26.46 -0.24 -4.20
N ILE A 152 -26.21 0.07 -2.93
CA ILE A 152 -25.96 1.45 -2.49
C ILE A 152 -24.64 1.96 -3.08
N LEU A 153 -23.57 1.15 -3.04
CA LEU A 153 -22.29 1.50 -3.66
C LEU A 153 -22.41 1.62 -5.18
N GLU A 154 -23.16 0.72 -5.83
CA GLU A 154 -23.35 0.70 -7.29
C GLU A 154 -24.12 1.93 -7.82
N THR A 155 -24.87 2.64 -6.97
CA THR A 155 -25.53 3.89 -7.36
C THR A 155 -24.52 5.02 -7.61
N GLU A 156 -23.41 5.03 -6.86
CA GLU A 156 -22.40 6.10 -6.93
C GLU A 156 -21.12 5.69 -7.69
N ILE A 157 -20.77 4.41 -7.63
CA ILE A 157 -19.49 3.88 -8.16
C ILE A 157 -19.78 3.07 -9.43
N ALA A 158 -19.40 3.62 -10.57
CA ALA A 158 -19.64 2.99 -11.86
C ALA A 158 -18.76 1.75 -12.13
N THR A 159 -17.62 1.62 -11.45
CA THR A 159 -16.65 0.54 -11.71
C THR A 159 -16.88 -0.66 -10.79
N PRO A 160 -17.36 -1.83 -11.32
CA PRO A 160 -17.71 -3.00 -10.50
C PRO A 160 -16.55 -3.51 -9.62
N ASN A 161 -15.32 -3.48 -10.11
CA ASN A 161 -14.14 -3.92 -9.35
C ASN A 161 -13.89 -3.03 -8.13
N VAL A 162 -14.17 -1.72 -8.23
CA VAL A 162 -14.07 -0.78 -7.10
C VAL A 162 -15.12 -1.11 -6.06
N VAL A 163 -16.38 -1.35 -6.48
CA VAL A 163 -17.46 -1.79 -5.58
C VAL A 163 -17.07 -3.06 -4.83
N GLN A 164 -16.55 -4.08 -5.53
CA GLN A 164 -16.12 -5.33 -4.90
C GLN A 164 -14.96 -5.11 -3.92
N PHE A 165 -14.05 -4.19 -4.22
CA PHE A 165 -12.95 -3.85 -3.32
C PHE A 165 -13.48 -3.17 -2.04
N MET A 166 -14.39 -2.21 -2.15
CA MET A 166 -15.02 -1.57 -0.98
C MET A 166 -15.79 -2.58 -0.12
N LEU A 167 -16.52 -3.51 -0.74
CA LEU A 167 -17.27 -4.55 -0.03
C LEU A 167 -16.38 -5.52 0.77
N LYS A 168 -15.10 -5.69 0.42
CA LYS A 168 -14.16 -6.49 1.23
C LYS A 168 -13.93 -5.89 2.61
N SER A 169 -13.92 -4.56 2.70
CA SER A 169 -13.72 -3.83 3.96
C SER A 169 -15.03 -3.53 4.70
N PHE A 170 -16.19 -3.88 4.14
CA PHE A 170 -17.49 -3.66 4.79
C PHE A 170 -17.59 -4.44 6.11
N ASP A 171 -17.99 -3.73 7.18
CA ASP A 171 -18.20 -4.24 8.52
C ASP A 171 -19.41 -3.51 9.17
N ALA A 172 -20.54 -4.21 9.26
CA ALA A 172 -21.78 -3.66 9.86
C ALA A 172 -21.67 -3.40 11.37
N THR A 173 -20.61 -3.88 12.04
CA THR A 173 -20.38 -3.65 13.48
C THR A 173 -19.51 -2.42 13.73
N SER A 174 -18.80 -1.94 12.70
CA SER A 174 -18.00 -0.72 12.78
C SER A 174 -18.91 0.52 12.76
N PRO A 175 -18.60 1.57 13.56
CA PRO A 175 -19.30 2.87 13.47
C PRO A 175 -19.19 3.53 12.08
N GLU A 176 -18.11 3.21 11.35
CA GLU A 176 -17.88 3.70 10.00
C GLU A 176 -18.50 2.80 8.91
N TYR A 177 -19.08 1.62 9.28
CA TYR A 177 -19.57 0.57 8.37
C TYR A 177 -18.47 -0.06 7.50
N PHE A 178 -17.21 0.30 7.74
CA PHE A 178 -16.02 -0.24 7.08
C PHE A 178 -14.93 -0.44 8.12
N ARG A 179 -13.94 -1.30 7.78
CA ARG A 179 -12.74 -1.53 8.58
C ARG A 179 -11.68 -0.43 8.42
N PHE A 180 -12.08 0.71 7.90
CA PHE A 180 -11.26 1.92 7.84
C PHE A 180 -12.04 3.11 8.39
N ASN A 181 -11.33 4.10 8.88
CA ASN A 181 -11.90 5.35 9.41
C ASN A 181 -12.31 6.26 8.24
N LEU A 182 -13.50 6.04 7.69
CA LEU A 182 -14.02 6.77 6.53
C LEU A 182 -13.95 8.29 6.71
N THR A 183 -14.33 8.78 7.90
CA THR A 183 -14.36 10.22 8.20
C THR A 183 -12.95 10.81 8.13
N ALA A 184 -11.97 10.24 8.82
CA ALA A 184 -10.59 10.73 8.78
C ALA A 184 -9.98 10.65 7.39
N LEU A 185 -10.23 9.57 6.63
CA LEU A 185 -9.74 9.42 5.26
C LEU A 185 -10.30 10.48 4.32
N PHE A 186 -11.56 10.88 4.51
CA PHE A 186 -12.18 11.94 3.72
C PHE A 186 -11.61 13.31 4.08
N GLU A 187 -11.48 13.62 5.36
CA GLU A 187 -10.97 14.91 5.86
C GLU A 187 -9.52 15.16 5.42
N HIS A 188 -8.68 14.11 5.41
CA HIS A 188 -7.28 14.19 5.02
C HIS A 188 -7.02 13.77 3.56
N TYR A 189 -8.08 13.59 2.76
CA TYR A 189 -7.91 13.10 1.39
C TYR A 189 -7.03 14.01 0.52
N ALA A 190 -7.14 15.33 0.68
CA ALA A 190 -6.30 16.28 -0.04
C ALA A 190 -4.80 16.10 0.28
N GLU A 191 -4.46 15.87 1.55
CA GLU A 191 -3.08 15.60 1.99
C GLU A 191 -2.55 14.26 1.44
N LEU A 192 -3.42 13.23 1.36
CA LEU A 192 -3.07 11.93 0.76
C LEU A 192 -2.88 12.02 -0.76
N MET A 193 -3.51 13.00 -1.42
CA MET A 193 -3.31 13.23 -2.86
C MET A 193 -2.09 14.11 -3.14
N ASP A 194 -1.62 14.88 -2.18
CA ASP A 194 -0.43 15.71 -2.31
C ASP A 194 0.86 14.88 -2.24
N TRP A 195 1.98 15.51 -2.59
CA TRP A 195 3.30 14.91 -2.52
C TRP A 195 4.38 15.97 -2.34
N GLN A 196 5.20 15.79 -1.34
CA GLN A 196 6.42 16.58 -1.16
C GLN A 196 7.60 15.83 -1.78
N GLU A 197 8.32 16.48 -2.70
CA GLU A 197 9.49 15.89 -3.36
C GLU A 197 10.52 15.38 -2.34
N VAL A 198 11.07 14.21 -2.64
CA VAL A 198 12.13 13.58 -1.84
C VAL A 198 13.33 13.28 -2.73
N PHE A 199 14.47 12.94 -2.13
CA PHE A 199 15.63 12.44 -2.86
C PHE A 199 16.08 11.11 -2.24
N VAL A 200 16.02 10.03 -3.01
CA VAL A 200 16.25 8.66 -2.55
C VAL A 200 17.20 7.94 -3.48
N ASN A 201 18.41 7.63 -3.00
CA ASN A 201 19.42 6.86 -3.74
C ASN A 201 19.26 5.34 -3.62
N THR A 202 18.39 4.87 -2.74
CA THR A 202 18.10 3.43 -2.58
C THR A 202 17.64 2.83 -3.92
N PRO A 203 18.17 1.64 -4.33
CA PRO A 203 17.68 0.94 -5.51
C PRO A 203 16.16 0.79 -5.46
N THR A 204 15.47 1.29 -6.47
CA THR A 204 14.01 1.36 -6.50
C THR A 204 13.44 0.70 -7.75
N LEU A 205 12.41 -0.13 -7.59
CA LEU A 205 11.61 -0.69 -8.68
C LEU A 205 10.21 -0.08 -8.68
N PHE A 206 9.83 0.57 -9.78
CA PHE A 206 8.45 0.96 -10.05
C PHE A 206 7.75 -0.11 -10.91
N ILE A 207 6.69 -0.73 -10.39
CA ILE A 207 5.84 -1.67 -11.14
C ILE A 207 4.58 -0.93 -11.57
N LYS A 208 4.33 -0.87 -12.87
CA LYS A 208 3.24 -0.12 -13.47
C LYS A 208 2.20 -1.04 -14.09
N GLY A 209 0.92 -0.80 -13.85
CA GLY A 209 -0.18 -1.35 -14.65
C GLY A 209 -0.26 -0.65 -16.02
N GLY A 210 -0.25 -1.42 -17.10
CA GLY A 210 -0.21 -0.88 -18.47
C GLY A 210 -1.44 -0.03 -18.84
N LEU A 211 -2.57 -0.27 -18.17
CA LEU A 211 -3.82 0.49 -18.33
C LEU A 211 -4.02 1.54 -17.21
N SER A 212 -3.08 1.64 -16.27
CA SER A 212 -3.14 2.58 -15.16
C SER A 212 -2.64 3.97 -15.55
N SER A 213 -3.28 5.00 -15.01
CA SER A 213 -2.89 6.40 -15.16
C SER A 213 -2.03 6.95 -14.02
N TYR A 214 -1.67 6.14 -13.01
CA TYR A 214 -0.92 6.60 -11.85
C TYR A 214 0.59 6.76 -12.10
N ILE A 215 1.15 6.07 -13.09
CA ILE A 215 2.52 6.28 -13.56
C ILE A 215 2.43 6.60 -15.06
N LYS A 216 2.49 7.88 -15.41
CA LYS A 216 2.42 8.35 -16.80
C LYS A 216 3.82 8.57 -17.36
N PRO A 217 4.00 8.50 -18.70
CA PRO A 217 5.29 8.79 -19.33
C PRO A 217 5.88 10.15 -18.96
N GLU A 218 5.02 11.18 -18.84
CA GLU A 218 5.42 12.54 -18.44
C GLU A 218 6.01 12.63 -17.02
N TYR A 219 5.81 11.65 -16.17
CA TYR A 219 6.39 11.62 -14.82
C TYR A 219 7.81 11.03 -14.77
N THR A 220 8.34 10.53 -15.90
CA THR A 220 9.65 9.86 -15.94
C THR A 220 10.78 10.74 -15.42
N GLU A 221 10.85 11.99 -15.85
CA GLU A 221 11.87 12.93 -15.39
C GLU A 221 11.75 13.22 -13.89
N THR A 222 10.52 13.46 -13.41
CA THR A 222 10.22 13.70 -11.99
C THR A 222 10.57 12.50 -11.13
N ILE A 223 10.31 11.27 -11.62
CA ILE A 223 10.70 10.04 -10.93
C ILE A 223 12.22 9.93 -10.84
N LEU A 224 12.94 10.11 -11.94
CA LEU A 224 14.39 9.99 -11.96
C LEU A 224 15.11 11.09 -11.16
N LYS A 225 14.53 12.30 -11.09
CA LYS A 225 15.01 13.39 -10.23
C LYS A 225 14.97 13.00 -8.75
N GLN A 226 13.90 12.34 -8.31
CA GLN A 226 13.71 11.94 -6.91
C GLN A 226 14.33 10.57 -6.59
N PHE A 227 14.36 9.66 -7.57
CA PHE A 227 14.85 8.28 -7.45
C PHE A 227 15.84 7.96 -8.59
N PRO A 228 17.07 8.48 -8.55
CA PRO A 228 18.03 8.33 -9.65
C PRO A 228 18.40 6.88 -9.97
N ASN A 229 18.28 5.96 -9.01
CA ASN A 229 18.52 4.52 -9.18
C ASN A 229 17.23 3.73 -9.45
N ALA A 230 16.18 4.41 -9.97
CA ALA A 230 14.93 3.76 -10.30
C ALA A 230 15.03 2.92 -11.56
N THR A 231 14.36 1.76 -11.51
CA THR A 231 14.02 0.94 -12.67
C THR A 231 12.51 0.78 -12.75
N SER A 232 11.98 0.47 -13.92
CA SER A 232 10.54 0.28 -14.09
C SER A 232 10.20 -1.04 -14.77
N PHE A 233 9.04 -1.58 -14.44
CA PHE A 233 8.47 -2.75 -15.09
C PHE A 233 6.98 -2.55 -15.35
N THR A 234 6.57 -2.57 -16.63
CA THR A 234 5.17 -2.41 -17.03
C THR A 234 4.51 -3.78 -17.22
N ILE A 235 3.35 -3.98 -16.58
CA ILE A 235 2.54 -5.18 -16.73
C ILE A 235 1.36 -4.85 -17.64
N ASN A 236 1.45 -5.26 -18.89
CA ASN A 236 0.44 -4.98 -19.92
C ASN A 236 -0.91 -5.61 -19.57
N GLY A 237 -2.00 -4.91 -19.91
CA GLY A 237 -3.37 -5.40 -19.71
C GLY A 237 -3.82 -5.48 -18.26
N SER A 238 -3.19 -4.72 -17.36
CA SER A 238 -3.64 -4.56 -15.97
C SER A 238 -3.84 -3.09 -15.63
N GLY A 239 -4.78 -2.83 -14.71
CA GLY A 239 -5.07 -1.52 -14.17
C GLY A 239 -4.28 -1.21 -12.90
N HIS A 240 -4.89 -0.38 -12.03
CA HIS A 240 -4.27 0.07 -10.77
C HIS A 240 -4.03 -1.08 -9.76
N TRP A 241 -4.90 -2.08 -9.72
CA TRP A 241 -4.74 -3.24 -8.82
C TRP A 241 -3.92 -4.36 -9.47
N VAL A 242 -2.80 -3.99 -10.07
CA VAL A 242 -1.89 -4.91 -10.79
C VAL A 242 -1.51 -6.14 -9.96
N HIS A 243 -1.35 -5.97 -8.64
CA HIS A 243 -1.05 -7.05 -7.69
C HIS A 243 -2.20 -8.06 -7.51
N ALA A 244 -3.44 -7.66 -7.78
CA ALA A 244 -4.61 -8.53 -7.74
C ALA A 244 -4.96 -9.10 -9.13
N GLU A 245 -4.77 -8.30 -10.18
CA GLU A 245 -5.11 -8.68 -11.55
C GLU A 245 -4.06 -9.60 -12.20
N LYS A 246 -2.78 -9.37 -11.89
CA LYS A 246 -1.63 -10.08 -12.50
C LYS A 246 -0.56 -10.42 -11.45
N PRO A 247 -0.90 -11.13 -10.36
CA PRO A 247 0.03 -11.37 -9.24
C PRO A 247 1.33 -12.05 -9.67
N ASP A 248 1.29 -13.03 -10.58
CA ASP A 248 2.49 -13.75 -11.01
C ASP A 248 3.51 -12.86 -11.73
N PHE A 249 3.05 -11.83 -12.45
CA PHE A 249 3.95 -10.88 -13.09
C PHE A 249 4.59 -9.93 -12.06
N VAL A 250 3.83 -9.52 -11.04
CA VAL A 250 4.34 -8.71 -9.93
C VAL A 250 5.38 -9.50 -9.14
N ILE A 251 5.07 -10.77 -8.79
CA ILE A 251 6.01 -11.65 -8.08
C ILE A 251 7.32 -11.81 -8.87
N ARG A 252 7.25 -12.10 -10.17
CA ARG A 252 8.44 -12.24 -11.02
C ARG A 252 9.25 -10.95 -11.13
N ALA A 253 8.59 -9.79 -11.22
CA ALA A 253 9.27 -8.50 -11.28
C ALA A 253 10.04 -8.22 -9.97
N ILE A 254 9.39 -8.48 -8.82
CA ILE A 254 10.00 -8.32 -7.50
C ILE A 254 11.15 -9.31 -7.33
N ASP A 255 10.95 -10.62 -7.60
CA ASP A 255 11.99 -11.64 -7.44
C ASP A 255 13.24 -11.30 -8.28
N ARG A 256 13.04 -10.91 -9.56
CA ARG A 256 14.16 -10.48 -10.42
C ARG A 256 14.90 -9.26 -9.83
N PHE A 257 14.17 -8.30 -9.26
CA PHE A 257 14.76 -7.10 -8.68
C PHE A 257 15.50 -7.40 -7.38
N LEU A 258 14.97 -8.28 -6.54
CA LEU A 258 15.62 -8.68 -5.28
C LEU A 258 16.93 -9.44 -5.53
N ASN A 259 16.98 -10.25 -6.58
CA ASN A 259 18.14 -11.06 -6.94
C ASN A 259 19.19 -10.33 -7.80
N LYS A 260 18.98 -9.05 -8.18
CA LYS A 260 20.02 -8.24 -8.81
C LYS A 260 21.01 -7.75 -7.75
N ASN A 261 22.29 -8.04 -7.97
CA ASN A 261 23.42 -7.48 -7.23
C ASN A 261 23.56 -5.99 -7.55
#